data_881bb02ddd7f1c14905386f3a292db55
#
_entry.id   881bb02ddd7f1c14905386f3a292db55
#
_cell.length_a   1.000
_cell.length_b   1.000
_cell.length_c   1.000
_cell.angle_alpha   90.00
_cell.angle_beta   90.00
_cell.angle_gamma   90.00
#
_symmetry.space_group_name_H-M   'P 1'
#
loop_
_entity.id
_entity.type
_entity.pdbx_description
1 polymer ?
#
loop_
_entity_poly.entity_id
_entity_poly.type
_entity_poly.pdbx_seq_one_letter_code
_entity_poly.pdbx_strand_id
1 'polypeptide(L)'
;MKTLGKHIFPRYGIFGIAIIGIGEILLAQDVHFAAVWLTPIMWTGYILVADAFLYRRKGSSWLTTRRKEFPFVLLLSIGVWLLFEILNFHIQNWTYHCIPDNPIIRDFAYFWSFATIMPGVFITSEIISTFTPTQILDHHQIGSDEVFIGGGWLWFLCGLLMVVIPLLLPTSIAAYMFGSIWIGFILLIDPINERMGAPSFRRMLQERTYWPILSLLGGGLICGFLWEAWNFQAFHSGGGHWIYLIPEPLRIFGVHYGKMPLLGMLGFLPFALELFTMYQFLRKILDGDRLLGKPVDGELFLVER
;
A
#
# COMPACT_ATOMS: atom_id res chain seq x y z
N MET A 1 20.59 -21.27 -9.74
CA MET A 1 19.25 -21.48 -9.14
C MET A 1 19.43 -21.73 -7.65
N LYS A 2 19.34 -20.69 -6.82
CA LYS A 2 19.19 -20.91 -5.38
C LYS A 2 17.86 -21.68 -5.24
N THR A 3 17.92 -22.90 -4.77
CA THR A 3 16.73 -23.70 -4.42
C THR A 3 15.90 -22.85 -3.49
N LEU A 4 14.76 -22.36 -3.97
CA LEU A 4 13.74 -21.74 -3.12
C LEU A 4 13.45 -22.74 -2.00
N GLY A 5 13.98 -22.47 -0.79
CA GLY A 5 13.84 -23.34 0.36
C GLY A 5 12.36 -23.61 0.59
N LYS A 6 11.97 -24.86 0.63
CA LYS A 6 10.61 -25.27 1.01
C LYS A 6 10.49 -25.11 2.54
N HIS A 7 10.39 -23.86 3.01
CA HIS A 7 10.07 -23.62 4.40
C HIS A 7 8.65 -24.13 4.70
N ILE A 8 8.43 -24.61 5.91
CA ILE A 8 7.11 -25.07 6.34
C ILE A 8 6.17 -23.86 6.37
N PHE A 9 4.97 -24.01 5.82
CA PHE A 9 3.93 -22.99 5.88
C PHE A 9 3.53 -22.75 7.34
N PRO A 10 3.68 -21.52 7.86
CA PRO A 10 3.41 -21.21 9.26
C PRO A 10 1.94 -21.45 9.65
N ARG A 11 1.69 -21.92 10.87
CA ARG A 11 0.34 -22.20 11.37
C ARG A 11 -0.57 -20.97 11.37
N TYR A 12 -0.04 -19.77 11.59
CA TYR A 12 -0.85 -18.54 11.54
C TYR A 12 -1.46 -18.28 10.15
N GLY A 13 -0.86 -18.78 9.08
CA GLY A 13 -1.45 -18.72 7.74
C GLY A 13 -2.72 -19.59 7.63
N ILE A 14 -2.78 -20.72 8.36
CA ILE A 14 -4.00 -21.53 8.46
C ILE A 14 -5.09 -20.77 9.20
N PHE A 15 -4.74 -20.06 10.28
CA PHE A 15 -5.68 -19.17 10.97
C PHE A 15 -6.18 -18.07 10.04
N GLY A 16 -5.31 -17.50 9.19
CA GLY A 16 -5.72 -16.53 8.17
C GLY A 16 -6.75 -17.08 7.19
N ILE A 17 -6.56 -18.32 6.70
CA ILE A 17 -7.55 -19.01 5.84
C ILE A 17 -8.87 -19.20 6.59
N ALA A 18 -8.81 -19.63 7.85
CA ALA A 18 -10.00 -19.82 8.67
C ALA A 18 -10.75 -18.49 8.90
N ILE A 19 -10.04 -17.37 9.16
CA ILE A 19 -10.65 -16.05 9.32
C ILE A 19 -11.41 -15.64 8.06
N ILE A 20 -10.79 -15.75 6.87
CA ILE A 20 -11.45 -15.45 5.61
C ILE A 20 -12.66 -16.35 5.39
N GLY A 21 -12.48 -17.67 5.52
CA GLY A 21 -13.56 -18.64 5.30
C GLY A 21 -14.75 -18.45 6.25
N ILE A 22 -14.50 -18.21 7.54
CA ILE A 22 -15.55 -17.92 8.51
C ILE A 22 -16.23 -16.59 8.19
N GLY A 23 -15.46 -15.53 7.83
CA GLY A 23 -16.00 -14.24 7.43
C GLY A 23 -16.96 -14.37 6.25
N GLU A 24 -16.57 -15.09 5.19
CA GLU A 24 -17.42 -15.33 4.01
C GLU A 24 -18.66 -16.16 4.36
N ILE A 25 -18.53 -17.19 5.20
CA ILE A 25 -19.67 -18.00 5.63
C ILE A 25 -20.68 -17.16 6.43
N LEU A 26 -20.19 -16.36 7.38
CA LEU A 26 -21.05 -15.49 8.17
C LEU A 26 -21.72 -14.41 7.31
N LEU A 27 -21.01 -13.88 6.32
CA LEU A 27 -21.56 -12.94 5.37
C LEU A 27 -22.67 -13.58 4.52
N ALA A 28 -22.45 -14.80 4.02
CA ALA A 28 -23.43 -15.56 3.26
C ALA A 28 -24.67 -15.96 4.07
N GLN A 29 -24.57 -15.94 5.40
CA GLN A 29 -25.68 -16.16 6.35
C GLN A 29 -26.33 -14.85 6.82
N ASP A 30 -26.04 -13.74 6.16
CA ASP A 30 -26.57 -12.39 6.48
C ASP A 30 -26.28 -11.96 7.95
N VAL A 31 -25.17 -12.43 8.53
CA VAL A 31 -24.75 -12.02 9.88
C VAL A 31 -24.26 -10.58 9.84
N HIS A 32 -25.07 -9.66 10.34
CA HIS A 32 -24.81 -8.21 10.30
C HIS A 32 -23.43 -7.82 10.87
N PHE A 33 -22.98 -8.46 11.96
CA PHE A 33 -21.64 -8.24 12.51
C PHE A 33 -20.53 -8.49 11.46
N ALA A 34 -20.64 -9.60 10.71
CA ALA A 34 -19.65 -9.90 9.68
C ALA A 34 -19.65 -8.86 8.55
N ALA A 35 -20.82 -8.36 8.16
CA ALA A 35 -20.95 -7.32 7.15
C ALA A 35 -20.32 -5.98 7.59
N VAL A 36 -20.57 -5.54 8.84
CA VAL A 36 -20.02 -4.28 9.38
C VAL A 36 -18.49 -4.33 9.51
N TRP A 37 -17.95 -5.48 9.92
CA TRP A 37 -16.51 -5.67 10.17
C TRP A 37 -15.78 -6.38 9.02
N LEU A 38 -16.40 -6.49 7.85
CA LEU A 38 -15.86 -7.31 6.75
C LEU A 38 -14.44 -6.87 6.36
N THR A 39 -14.25 -5.59 6.10
CA THR A 39 -12.96 -5.06 5.64
C THR A 39 -11.79 -5.42 6.57
N PRO A 40 -11.80 -5.05 7.87
CA PRO A 40 -10.66 -5.37 8.73
C PRO A 40 -10.50 -6.87 8.99
N ILE A 41 -11.59 -7.66 9.01
CA ILE A 41 -11.53 -9.12 9.18
C ILE A 41 -10.83 -9.75 7.97
N MET A 42 -11.27 -9.44 6.76
CA MET A 42 -10.71 -10.02 5.53
C MET A 42 -9.26 -9.62 5.32
N TRP A 43 -8.92 -8.36 5.56
CA TRP A 43 -7.54 -7.91 5.46
C TRP A 43 -6.63 -8.55 6.50
N THR A 44 -7.10 -8.76 7.73
CA THR A 44 -6.34 -9.49 8.74
C THR A 44 -6.07 -10.92 8.30
N GLY A 45 -7.10 -11.63 7.83
CA GLY A 45 -6.95 -12.97 7.27
C GLY A 45 -5.98 -13.02 6.09
N TYR A 46 -6.11 -12.08 5.15
CA TYR A 46 -5.25 -11.98 3.98
C TYR A 46 -3.78 -11.74 4.37
N ILE A 47 -3.50 -10.79 5.26
CA ILE A 47 -2.14 -10.50 5.72
C ILE A 47 -1.50 -11.76 6.33
N LEU A 48 -2.22 -12.49 7.16
CA LEU A 48 -1.72 -13.74 7.75
C LEU A 48 -1.39 -14.80 6.70
N VAL A 49 -2.26 -14.99 5.70
CA VAL A 49 -2.05 -15.95 4.60
C VAL A 49 -0.89 -15.53 3.72
N ALA A 50 -0.88 -14.27 3.31
CA ALA A 50 0.13 -13.73 2.41
C ALA A 50 1.51 -13.73 3.06
N ASP A 51 1.63 -13.34 4.33
CA ASP A 51 2.90 -13.39 5.08
C ASP A 51 3.41 -14.82 5.27
N ALA A 52 2.52 -15.77 5.59
CA ALA A 52 2.87 -17.18 5.67
C ALA A 52 3.34 -17.75 4.32
N PHE A 53 2.72 -17.33 3.23
CA PHE A 53 3.14 -17.68 1.87
C PHE A 53 4.51 -17.09 1.53
N LEU A 54 4.72 -15.82 1.86
CA LEU A 54 6.01 -15.14 1.68
C LEU A 54 7.12 -15.88 2.45
N TYR A 55 6.88 -16.23 3.72
CA TYR A 55 7.82 -17.02 4.52
C TYR A 55 8.14 -18.37 3.88
N ARG A 56 7.12 -19.08 3.43
CA ARG A 56 7.30 -20.39 2.75
C ARG A 56 8.19 -20.27 1.51
N ARG A 57 8.12 -19.14 0.80
CA ARG A 57 8.90 -18.93 -0.43
C ARG A 57 10.35 -18.53 -0.16
N LYS A 58 10.60 -17.61 0.77
CA LYS A 58 11.95 -17.04 0.96
C LYS A 58 12.57 -17.25 2.34
N GLY A 59 11.84 -17.85 3.29
CA GLY A 59 12.31 -18.09 4.67
C GLY A 59 12.34 -16.84 5.55
N SER A 60 11.83 -15.72 5.06
CA SER A 60 11.78 -14.43 5.75
C SER A 60 10.44 -13.77 5.46
N SER A 61 9.83 -13.15 6.48
CA SER A 61 8.59 -12.39 6.35
C SER A 61 8.40 -11.41 7.50
N TRP A 62 7.41 -10.55 7.41
CA TRP A 62 7.13 -9.50 8.39
C TRP A 62 6.77 -10.04 9.78
N LEU A 63 5.95 -11.09 9.84
CA LEU A 63 5.51 -11.68 11.10
C LEU A 63 6.53 -12.66 11.71
N THR A 64 7.51 -13.13 10.95
CA THR A 64 8.51 -14.09 11.44
C THR A 64 9.85 -13.45 11.76
N THR A 65 10.49 -12.84 10.78
CA THR A 65 11.87 -12.30 10.89
C THR A 65 11.90 -10.80 11.19
N ARG A 66 10.86 -10.05 10.80
CA ARG A 66 10.76 -8.59 10.97
C ARG A 66 9.74 -8.18 12.03
N ARG A 67 9.68 -8.90 13.15
CA ARG A 67 8.67 -8.71 14.20
C ARG A 67 8.67 -7.33 14.86
N LYS A 68 9.80 -6.62 14.86
CA LYS A 68 9.88 -5.25 15.38
C LYS A 68 9.38 -4.22 14.37
N GLU A 69 9.57 -4.49 13.09
CA GLU A 69 9.19 -3.61 11.99
C GLU A 69 7.69 -3.67 11.69
N PHE A 70 7.08 -4.85 11.85
CA PHE A 70 5.66 -5.03 11.56
C PHE A 70 4.74 -4.08 12.38
N PRO A 71 4.85 -3.96 13.72
CA PRO A 71 4.08 -2.97 14.49
C PRO A 71 4.33 -1.53 14.04
N PHE A 72 5.55 -1.20 13.66
CA PHE A 72 5.87 0.13 13.12
C PHE A 72 5.09 0.41 11.82
N VAL A 73 5.05 -0.57 10.90
CA VAL A 73 4.30 -0.43 9.64
C VAL A 73 2.80 -0.34 9.88
N LEU A 74 2.24 -1.06 10.88
CA LEU A 74 0.84 -0.91 11.27
C LEU A 74 0.51 0.53 11.70
N LEU A 75 1.32 1.09 12.60
CA LEU A 75 1.14 2.47 13.09
C LEU A 75 1.33 3.50 11.98
N LEU A 76 2.33 3.29 11.15
CA LEU A 76 2.60 4.15 10.00
C LEU A 76 1.45 4.12 8.99
N SER A 77 0.89 2.94 8.74
CA SER A 77 -0.27 2.74 7.86
C SER A 77 -1.48 3.57 8.34
N ILE A 78 -1.76 3.55 9.65
CA ILE A 78 -2.80 4.40 10.25
C ILE A 78 -2.48 5.88 10.00
N GLY A 79 -1.27 6.33 10.32
CA GLY A 79 -0.87 7.73 10.20
C GLY A 79 -0.95 8.25 8.78
N VAL A 80 -0.49 7.47 7.81
CA VAL A 80 -0.55 7.82 6.38
C VAL A 80 -2.00 7.88 5.90
N TRP A 81 -2.83 6.90 6.26
CA TRP A 81 -4.23 6.97 5.86
C TRP A 81 -4.98 8.13 6.51
N LEU A 82 -4.72 8.46 7.78
CA LEU A 82 -5.28 9.65 8.41
C LEU A 82 -4.86 10.94 7.69
N LEU A 83 -3.66 11.01 7.13
CA LEU A 83 -3.26 12.13 6.27
C LEU A 83 -4.19 12.23 5.05
N PHE A 84 -4.51 11.11 4.39
CA PHE A 84 -5.44 11.10 3.27
C PHE A 84 -6.87 11.45 3.68
N GLU A 85 -7.32 11.04 4.87
CA GLU A 85 -8.62 11.47 5.40
C GLU A 85 -8.67 12.99 5.62
N ILE A 86 -7.60 13.59 6.16
CA ILE A 86 -7.50 15.05 6.29
C ILE A 86 -7.61 15.73 4.93
N LEU A 87 -6.92 15.23 3.92
CA LEU A 87 -7.00 15.74 2.56
C LEU A 87 -8.40 15.55 1.96
N ASN A 88 -9.03 14.42 2.25
CA ASN A 88 -10.37 14.09 1.78
C ASN A 88 -11.46 15.00 2.36
N PHE A 89 -11.28 15.60 3.53
CA PHE A 89 -12.21 16.63 4.04
C PHE A 89 -12.36 17.80 3.08
N HIS A 90 -11.31 18.13 2.34
CA HIS A 90 -11.35 19.20 1.34
C HIS A 90 -11.73 18.68 -0.05
N ILE A 91 -11.15 17.56 -0.49
CA ILE A 91 -11.26 17.05 -1.86
C ILE A 91 -12.55 16.26 -2.09
N GLN A 92 -13.06 15.58 -1.05
CA GLN A 92 -14.34 14.87 -1.03
C GLN A 92 -14.44 13.78 -2.12
N ASN A 93 -13.44 12.89 -2.22
CA ASN A 93 -13.45 11.81 -3.20
C ASN A 93 -14.07 10.49 -2.71
N TRP A 94 -14.25 10.33 -1.41
CA TRP A 94 -14.98 9.18 -0.84
C TRP A 94 -15.70 9.54 0.44
N THR A 95 -16.65 8.71 0.80
CA THR A 95 -17.40 8.78 2.05
C THR A 95 -17.70 7.37 2.56
N TYR A 96 -17.85 7.23 3.89
CA TYR A 96 -18.13 5.96 4.55
C TYR A 96 -19.61 5.85 4.92
N HIS A 97 -20.17 4.65 4.77
CA HIS A 97 -21.57 4.35 5.04
C HIS A 97 -21.71 3.09 5.88
N CYS A 98 -22.83 2.96 6.60
CA CYS A 98 -23.18 1.80 7.43
C CYS A 98 -22.07 1.43 8.45
N ILE A 99 -21.36 2.44 8.95
CA ILE A 99 -20.35 2.31 9.99
C ILE A 99 -21.00 2.41 11.39
N PRO A 100 -20.37 1.89 12.45
CA PRO A 100 -20.93 1.97 13.81
C PRO A 100 -21.24 3.40 14.27
N ASP A 101 -22.41 3.61 14.86
CA ASP A 101 -22.81 4.93 15.39
C ASP A 101 -21.99 5.35 16.62
N ASN A 102 -21.59 4.38 17.46
CA ASN A 102 -20.76 4.65 18.62
C ASN A 102 -19.36 5.12 18.20
N PRO A 103 -18.92 6.33 18.57
CA PRO A 103 -17.64 6.89 18.09
C PRO A 103 -16.44 6.01 18.43
N ILE A 104 -16.39 5.43 19.63
CA ILE A 104 -15.27 4.59 20.06
C ILE A 104 -15.16 3.32 19.21
N ILE A 105 -16.30 2.69 18.93
CA ILE A 105 -16.36 1.48 18.12
C ILE A 105 -16.02 1.81 16.65
N ARG A 106 -16.53 2.93 16.15
CA ARG A 106 -16.25 3.43 14.81
C ARG A 106 -14.76 3.75 14.61
N ASP A 107 -14.17 4.48 15.56
CA ASP A 107 -12.76 4.86 15.48
C ASP A 107 -11.86 3.62 15.58
N PHE A 108 -12.24 2.64 16.42
CA PHE A 108 -11.55 1.35 16.44
C PHE A 108 -11.64 0.62 15.09
N ALA A 109 -12.81 0.61 14.44
CA ALA A 109 -12.99 0.03 13.11
C ALA A 109 -12.10 0.70 12.06
N TYR A 110 -12.03 2.04 12.08
CA TYR A 110 -11.14 2.80 11.21
C TYR A 110 -9.67 2.46 11.45
N PHE A 111 -9.20 2.54 12.69
CA PHE A 111 -7.80 2.25 13.00
C PHE A 111 -7.40 0.82 12.64
N TRP A 112 -8.27 -0.14 12.90
CA TRP A 112 -8.01 -1.52 12.49
C TRP A 112 -7.95 -1.66 10.97
N SER A 113 -8.89 -1.09 10.23
CA SER A 113 -8.87 -1.11 8.76
C SER A 113 -7.64 -0.40 8.19
N PHE A 114 -7.32 0.79 8.69
CA PHE A 114 -6.19 1.59 8.21
C PHE A 114 -4.84 0.94 8.52
N ALA A 115 -4.73 0.23 9.65
CA ALA A 115 -3.52 -0.51 9.99
C ALA A 115 -3.16 -1.61 8.96
N THR A 116 -4.14 -2.14 8.22
CA THR A 116 -3.94 -3.25 7.28
C THR A 116 -3.46 -2.82 5.89
N ILE A 117 -3.51 -1.52 5.57
CA ILE A 117 -3.26 -0.99 4.22
C ILE A 117 -1.82 -1.26 3.76
N MET A 118 -0.84 -0.67 4.44
CA MET A 118 0.57 -0.84 4.09
C MET A 118 1.03 -2.30 4.17
N PRO A 119 0.74 -3.05 5.24
CA PRO A 119 1.12 -4.46 5.30
C PRO A 119 0.56 -5.27 4.14
N GLY A 120 -0.70 -5.07 3.78
CA GLY A 120 -1.32 -5.74 2.63
C GLY A 120 -0.54 -5.49 1.34
N VAL A 121 -0.29 -4.22 1.02
CA VAL A 121 0.44 -3.82 -0.20
C VAL A 121 1.89 -4.34 -0.17
N PHE A 122 2.61 -4.17 0.94
CA PHE A 122 4.03 -4.52 1.01
C PHE A 122 4.26 -6.02 0.96
N ILE A 123 3.50 -6.81 1.70
CA ILE A 123 3.61 -8.27 1.66
C ILE A 123 3.30 -8.79 0.26
N THR A 124 2.25 -8.27 -0.39
CA THR A 124 1.87 -8.65 -1.75
C THR A 124 2.97 -8.29 -2.75
N SER A 125 3.54 -7.10 -2.64
CA SER A 125 4.66 -6.66 -3.49
C SER A 125 5.90 -7.54 -3.29
N GLU A 126 6.22 -7.91 -2.05
CA GLU A 126 7.32 -8.83 -1.77
C GLU A 126 7.07 -10.25 -2.31
N ILE A 127 5.82 -10.73 -2.27
CA ILE A 127 5.47 -12.00 -2.92
C ILE A 127 5.76 -11.92 -4.41
N ILE A 128 5.34 -10.85 -5.09
CA ILE A 128 5.60 -10.64 -6.51
C ILE A 128 7.10 -10.62 -6.78
N SER A 129 7.88 -9.94 -5.94
CA SER A 129 9.34 -9.87 -6.09
C SER A 129 10.01 -11.25 -6.05
N THR A 130 9.41 -12.24 -5.37
CA THR A 130 9.95 -13.61 -5.33
C THR A 130 9.84 -14.37 -6.67
N PHE A 131 9.13 -13.82 -7.67
CA PHE A 131 9.00 -14.40 -9.01
C PHE A 131 9.95 -13.79 -10.03
N THR A 132 10.89 -12.93 -9.59
CA THR A 132 11.88 -12.32 -10.46
C THR A 132 12.78 -13.38 -11.10
N PRO A 133 12.98 -13.37 -12.43
CA PRO A 133 14.00 -14.18 -13.06
C PRO A 133 15.38 -13.76 -12.56
N THR A 134 16.20 -14.72 -12.12
CA THR A 134 17.56 -14.52 -11.57
C THR A 134 18.47 -13.73 -12.53
N GLN A 135 18.22 -13.79 -13.83
CA GLN A 135 18.97 -13.06 -14.86
C GLN A 135 18.79 -11.54 -14.83
N ILE A 136 17.72 -11.03 -14.19
CA ILE A 136 17.48 -9.58 -14.06
C ILE A 136 18.28 -9.01 -12.88
N LEU A 137 18.66 -9.85 -11.91
CA LEU A 137 19.41 -9.45 -10.73
C LEU A 137 20.92 -9.33 -10.99
N ASP A 138 21.45 -10.02 -12.02
CA ASP A 138 22.89 -10.09 -12.31
C ASP A 138 23.43 -8.96 -13.19
N HIS A 139 22.58 -8.12 -13.75
CA HIS A 139 22.99 -7.00 -14.59
C HIS A 139 22.86 -5.68 -13.85
N HIS A 140 23.92 -5.18 -13.32
CA HIS A 140 24.37 -3.81 -13.16
C HIS A 140 25.05 -3.56 -11.80
N GLN A 141 26.29 -3.96 -11.69
CA GLN A 141 27.25 -3.13 -10.97
C GLN A 141 27.67 -2.01 -11.93
N ILE A 142 26.86 -0.96 -12.05
CA ILE A 142 27.32 0.30 -12.60
C ILE A 142 28.08 0.98 -11.47
N GLY A 143 29.34 1.31 -11.74
CA GLY A 143 30.23 1.97 -10.79
C GLY A 143 29.53 3.17 -10.14
N SER A 144 29.71 3.28 -8.84
CA SER A 144 29.05 4.22 -7.94
C SER A 144 29.36 5.71 -8.20
N ASP A 145 30.12 6.06 -9.24
CA ASP A 145 30.77 7.36 -9.31
C ASP A 145 30.18 8.38 -10.30
N GLU A 146 29.16 8.04 -11.08
CA GLU A 146 28.75 8.98 -12.17
C GLU A 146 27.25 9.21 -12.36
N VAL A 147 26.35 8.96 -11.43
CA VAL A 147 24.94 9.26 -11.71
C VAL A 147 24.33 10.26 -10.74
N PHE A 148 24.91 11.47 -10.71
CA PHE A 148 24.18 12.63 -10.23
C PHE A 148 23.32 13.20 -11.36
N ILE A 149 22.12 12.65 -11.57
CA ILE A 149 21.16 13.29 -12.47
C ILE A 149 20.66 14.55 -11.78
N GLY A 150 21.11 15.72 -12.25
CA GLY A 150 20.46 16.98 -11.94
C GLY A 150 18.96 16.86 -12.20
N GLY A 151 18.10 17.46 -11.36
CA GLY A 151 16.65 17.42 -11.56
C GLY A 151 15.83 16.95 -10.37
N GLY A 152 16.44 16.45 -9.29
CA GLY A 152 15.71 16.13 -8.05
C GLY A 152 14.95 17.34 -7.50
N TRP A 153 15.49 18.54 -7.72
CA TRP A 153 14.82 19.80 -7.43
C TRP A 153 13.54 20.00 -8.25
N LEU A 154 13.55 19.65 -9.53
CA LEU A 154 12.37 19.75 -10.38
C LEU A 154 11.27 18.77 -9.94
N TRP A 155 11.65 17.51 -9.61
CA TRP A 155 10.71 16.55 -9.05
C TRP A 155 10.08 17.07 -7.75
N PHE A 156 10.92 17.58 -6.83
CA PHE A 156 10.46 18.16 -5.57
C PHE A 156 9.48 19.32 -5.81
N LEU A 157 9.81 20.26 -6.70
CA LEU A 157 8.94 21.39 -6.99
C LEU A 157 7.63 20.95 -7.66
N CYS A 158 7.68 20.06 -8.64
CA CYS A 158 6.49 19.51 -9.26
C CYS A 158 5.61 18.80 -8.22
N GLY A 159 6.22 17.96 -7.37
CA GLY A 159 5.50 17.27 -6.29
C GLY A 159 4.85 18.24 -5.31
N LEU A 160 5.57 19.29 -4.90
CA LEU A 160 5.04 20.33 -4.03
C LEU A 160 3.82 21.03 -4.66
N LEU A 161 3.91 21.41 -5.91
CA LEU A 161 2.79 22.04 -6.63
C LEU A 161 1.61 21.08 -6.78
N MET A 162 1.87 19.80 -7.09
CA MET A 162 0.83 18.78 -7.23
C MET A 162 0.08 18.50 -5.93
N VAL A 163 0.71 18.66 -4.77
CA VAL A 163 0.07 18.52 -3.46
C VAL A 163 -0.63 19.81 -3.04
N VAL A 164 0.03 20.96 -3.22
CA VAL A 164 -0.45 22.24 -2.67
C VAL A 164 -1.57 22.86 -3.52
N ILE A 165 -1.48 22.80 -4.85
CA ILE A 165 -2.49 23.43 -5.73
C ILE A 165 -3.91 22.88 -5.46
N PRO A 166 -4.15 21.55 -5.36
CA PRO A 166 -5.48 21.05 -5.05
C PRO A 166 -6.06 21.58 -3.73
N LEU A 167 -5.20 21.84 -2.73
CA LEU A 167 -5.63 22.35 -1.42
C LEU A 167 -5.98 23.85 -1.43
N LEU A 168 -5.48 24.59 -2.40
CA LEU A 168 -5.77 26.03 -2.57
C LEU A 168 -6.98 26.29 -3.47
N LEU A 169 -7.41 25.29 -4.23
CA LEU A 169 -8.54 25.43 -5.17
C LEU A 169 -9.87 25.11 -4.46
N PRO A 170 -10.99 25.66 -4.97
CA PRO A 170 -12.32 25.28 -4.48
C PRO A 170 -12.56 23.77 -4.63
N THR A 171 -13.31 23.16 -3.69
CA THR A 171 -13.62 21.72 -3.68
C THR A 171 -14.17 21.20 -5.02
N SER A 172 -14.96 22.01 -5.72
CA SER A 172 -15.50 21.66 -7.05
C SER A 172 -14.44 21.42 -8.13
N ILE A 173 -13.25 21.98 -7.98
CA ILE A 173 -12.10 21.76 -8.86
C ILE A 173 -11.16 20.73 -8.23
N ALA A 174 -10.91 20.83 -6.94
CA ALA A 174 -10.02 19.96 -6.19
C ALA A 174 -10.44 18.47 -6.30
N ALA A 175 -11.74 18.17 -6.36
CA ALA A 175 -12.27 16.83 -6.54
C ALA A 175 -11.75 16.11 -7.81
N TYR A 176 -11.32 16.84 -8.83
CA TYR A 176 -10.71 16.29 -10.05
C TYR A 176 -9.21 15.98 -9.88
N MET A 177 -8.59 16.43 -8.80
CA MET A 177 -7.14 16.45 -8.64
C MET A 177 -6.60 15.47 -7.61
N PHE A 178 -7.40 14.50 -7.15
CA PHE A 178 -6.92 13.54 -6.14
C PHE A 178 -5.72 12.72 -6.64
N GLY A 179 -5.74 12.31 -7.90
CA GLY A 179 -4.62 11.62 -8.53
C GLY A 179 -3.33 12.47 -8.58
N SER A 180 -3.47 13.81 -8.64
CA SER A 180 -2.35 14.74 -8.51
C SER A 180 -1.67 14.62 -7.14
N ILE A 181 -2.45 14.49 -6.06
CA ILE A 181 -1.90 14.35 -4.70
C ILE A 181 -1.10 13.06 -4.57
N TRP A 182 -1.63 11.92 -5.04
CA TRP A 182 -0.93 10.64 -4.95
C TRP A 182 0.43 10.67 -5.68
N ILE A 183 0.46 11.16 -6.90
CA ILE A 183 1.71 11.33 -7.64
C ILE A 183 2.59 12.41 -6.99
N GLY A 184 1.96 13.47 -6.49
CA GLY A 184 2.61 14.60 -5.86
C GLY A 184 3.47 14.21 -4.67
N PHE A 185 2.98 13.36 -3.77
CA PHE A 185 3.76 12.89 -2.63
C PHE A 185 4.96 12.03 -3.05
N ILE A 186 4.83 11.22 -4.12
CA ILE A 186 5.98 10.48 -4.66
C ILE A 186 7.05 11.47 -5.12
N LEU A 187 6.68 12.42 -5.97
CA LEU A 187 7.63 13.39 -6.53
C LEU A 187 8.23 14.32 -5.47
N LEU A 188 7.47 14.64 -4.42
CA LEU A 188 7.90 15.51 -3.32
C LEU A 188 8.91 14.81 -2.40
N ILE A 189 8.64 13.57 -2.02
CA ILE A 189 9.40 12.88 -0.96
C ILE A 189 10.56 12.07 -1.53
N ASP A 190 10.44 11.47 -2.72
CA ASP A 190 11.46 10.59 -3.30
C ASP A 190 12.84 11.27 -3.47
N PRO A 191 12.96 12.54 -3.93
CA PRO A 191 14.23 13.24 -3.95
C PRO A 191 14.84 13.50 -2.57
N ILE A 192 14.01 13.59 -1.53
CA ILE A 192 14.48 13.72 -0.15
C ILE A 192 15.06 12.39 0.32
N ASN A 193 14.37 11.28 0.03
CA ASN A 193 14.86 9.94 0.30
C ASN A 193 16.22 9.69 -0.34
N GLU A 194 16.37 10.04 -1.62
CA GLU A 194 17.63 9.92 -2.35
C GLU A 194 18.76 10.69 -1.64
N ARG A 195 18.53 11.94 -1.23
CA ARG A 195 19.52 12.77 -0.52
C ARG A 195 19.89 12.23 0.86
N MET A 196 18.94 11.60 1.55
CA MET A 196 19.18 10.97 2.85
C MET A 196 19.85 9.60 2.73
N GLY A 197 20.08 9.10 1.50
CA GLY A 197 20.62 7.75 1.25
C GLY A 197 19.62 6.64 1.60
N ALA A 198 18.33 6.94 1.58
CA ALA A 198 17.26 5.95 1.64
C ALA A 198 16.93 5.44 0.22
N PRO A 199 16.32 4.25 0.09
CA PRO A 199 15.81 3.77 -1.19
C PRO A 199 14.88 4.79 -1.86
N SER A 200 15.11 5.08 -3.15
CA SER A 200 14.33 6.04 -3.92
C SER A 200 14.07 5.54 -5.34
N PHE A 201 12.94 5.93 -5.92
CA PHE A 201 12.61 5.55 -7.30
C PHE A 201 13.52 6.23 -8.31
N ARG A 202 13.90 7.47 -8.05
CA ARG A 202 14.87 8.16 -8.90
C ARG A 202 16.15 7.35 -9.05
N ARG A 203 16.69 6.86 -7.93
CA ARG A 203 17.88 6.03 -7.93
C ARG A 203 17.64 4.69 -8.65
N MET A 204 16.51 4.01 -8.35
CA MET A 204 16.15 2.77 -9.05
C MET A 204 16.05 2.94 -10.56
N LEU A 205 15.47 4.06 -11.04
CA LEU A 205 15.37 4.39 -12.47
C LEU A 205 16.75 4.65 -13.09
N GLN A 206 17.64 5.34 -12.38
CA GLN A 206 19.00 5.62 -12.81
C GLN A 206 19.83 4.33 -12.95
N GLU A 207 19.72 3.47 -11.92
CA GLU A 207 20.39 2.17 -11.86
C GLU A 207 19.69 1.11 -12.74
N ARG A 208 18.62 1.49 -13.44
CA ARG A 208 17.78 0.58 -14.26
C ARG A 208 17.23 -0.63 -13.51
N THR A 209 17.03 -0.45 -12.22
CA THR A 209 16.49 -1.48 -11.32
C THR A 209 14.96 -1.34 -11.25
N TYR A 210 14.26 -1.83 -12.26
CA TYR A 210 12.81 -1.64 -12.41
C TYR A 210 11.96 -2.62 -11.60
N TRP A 211 12.52 -3.76 -11.21
CA TRP A 211 11.72 -4.84 -10.61
C TRP A 211 11.06 -4.47 -9.27
N PRO A 212 11.70 -3.74 -8.34
CA PRO A 212 11.01 -3.25 -7.14
C PRO A 212 9.81 -2.36 -7.48
N ILE A 213 9.93 -1.48 -8.47
CA ILE A 213 8.86 -0.62 -8.93
C ILE A 213 7.70 -1.47 -9.49
N LEU A 214 7.99 -2.41 -10.39
CA LEU A 214 6.98 -3.29 -10.97
C LEU A 214 6.29 -4.17 -9.92
N SER A 215 7.04 -4.63 -8.92
CA SER A 215 6.49 -5.42 -7.82
C SER A 215 5.53 -4.59 -6.95
N LEU A 216 5.86 -3.33 -6.67
CA LEU A 216 4.98 -2.40 -5.96
C LEU A 216 3.72 -2.09 -6.77
N LEU A 217 3.85 -1.78 -8.05
CA LEU A 217 2.72 -1.55 -8.95
C LEU A 217 1.77 -2.76 -8.98
N GLY A 218 2.35 -3.97 -9.15
CA GLY A 218 1.57 -5.21 -9.11
C GLY A 218 0.90 -5.48 -7.77
N GLY A 219 1.61 -5.24 -6.67
CA GLY A 219 1.08 -5.37 -5.31
C GLY A 219 -0.07 -4.41 -5.04
N GLY A 220 0.08 -3.14 -5.43
CA GLY A 220 -0.98 -2.14 -5.35
C GLY A 220 -2.22 -2.54 -6.14
N LEU A 221 -2.03 -2.99 -7.38
CA LEU A 221 -3.14 -3.40 -8.24
C LEU A 221 -3.89 -4.62 -7.68
N ILE A 222 -3.18 -5.66 -7.23
CA ILE A 222 -3.80 -6.85 -6.61
C ILE A 222 -4.56 -6.45 -5.35
N CYS A 223 -3.96 -5.64 -4.48
CA CYS A 223 -4.63 -5.15 -3.29
C CYS A 223 -5.84 -4.28 -3.63
N GLY A 224 -5.77 -3.46 -4.69
CA GLY A 224 -6.90 -2.69 -5.19
C GLY A 224 -8.09 -3.55 -5.60
N PHE A 225 -7.84 -4.66 -6.31
CA PHE A 225 -8.88 -5.62 -6.66
C PHE A 225 -9.51 -6.28 -5.43
N LEU A 226 -8.71 -6.72 -4.46
CA LEU A 226 -9.21 -7.31 -3.22
C LEU A 226 -9.98 -6.29 -2.40
N TRP A 227 -9.48 -5.06 -2.33
CA TRP A 227 -10.09 -3.95 -1.60
C TRP A 227 -11.50 -3.68 -2.09
N GLU A 228 -11.63 -3.54 -3.40
CA GLU A 228 -12.93 -3.25 -3.99
C GLU A 228 -13.86 -4.47 -3.98
N ALA A 229 -13.34 -5.70 -4.08
CA ALA A 229 -14.15 -6.91 -3.95
C ALA A 229 -14.83 -6.97 -2.59
N TRP A 230 -14.09 -6.78 -1.50
CA TRP A 230 -14.66 -6.80 -0.14
C TRP A 230 -15.53 -5.57 0.16
N ASN A 231 -15.18 -4.39 -0.37
CA ASN A 231 -16.04 -3.23 -0.30
C ASN A 231 -17.40 -3.47 -0.96
N PHE A 232 -17.39 -4.10 -2.14
CA PHE A 232 -18.59 -4.43 -2.88
C PHE A 232 -19.46 -5.48 -2.16
N GLN A 233 -18.85 -6.50 -1.54
CA GLN A 233 -19.56 -7.47 -0.71
C GLN A 233 -20.20 -6.78 0.51
N ALA A 234 -19.44 -5.95 1.25
CA ALA A 234 -19.94 -5.19 2.39
C ALA A 234 -21.12 -4.29 1.99
N PHE A 235 -21.01 -3.59 0.85
CA PHE A 235 -22.09 -2.76 0.31
C PHE A 235 -23.37 -3.56 0.09
N HIS A 236 -23.31 -4.73 -0.56
CA HIS A 236 -24.49 -5.55 -0.85
C HIS A 236 -25.11 -6.18 0.40
N SER A 237 -24.31 -6.43 1.44
CA SER A 237 -24.77 -6.98 2.71
C SER A 237 -25.18 -5.91 3.72
N GLY A 238 -25.25 -4.63 3.32
CA GLY A 238 -25.63 -3.53 4.20
C GLY A 238 -24.61 -3.25 5.32
N GLY A 239 -23.38 -3.68 5.14
CA GLY A 239 -22.28 -3.51 6.10
C GLY A 239 -21.47 -2.23 5.90
N GLY A 240 -20.42 -2.07 6.70
CA GLY A 240 -19.53 -0.92 6.61
C GLY A 240 -18.75 -0.87 5.30
N HIS A 241 -19.00 0.14 4.49
CA HIS A 241 -18.41 0.31 3.16
C HIS A 241 -18.12 1.77 2.85
N TRP A 242 -17.40 2.01 1.74
CA TRP A 242 -17.17 3.36 1.22
C TRP A 242 -17.73 3.50 -0.20
N ILE A 243 -18.09 4.72 -0.54
CA ILE A 243 -18.55 5.12 -1.86
C ILE A 243 -17.59 6.18 -2.40
N TYR A 244 -17.25 6.05 -3.69
CA TYR A 244 -16.41 7.01 -4.38
C TYR A 244 -17.23 8.13 -4.98
N LEU A 245 -16.83 9.37 -4.69
CA LEU A 245 -17.46 10.60 -5.16
C LEU A 245 -16.72 11.17 -6.39
N ILE A 246 -16.16 10.29 -7.23
CA ILE A 246 -15.38 10.68 -8.41
C ILE A 246 -16.26 11.45 -9.38
N PRO A 247 -15.85 12.66 -9.83
CA PRO A 247 -16.61 13.47 -10.79
C PRO A 247 -16.92 12.72 -12.08
N GLU A 248 -18.14 12.94 -12.63
CA GLU A 248 -18.64 12.23 -13.81
C GLU A 248 -17.70 12.21 -15.01
N PRO A 249 -17.03 13.32 -15.40
CA PRO A 249 -16.07 13.30 -16.52
C PRO A 249 -14.87 12.36 -16.33
N LEU A 250 -14.53 11.97 -15.09
CA LEU A 250 -13.47 11.03 -14.79
C LEU A 250 -13.93 9.56 -14.78
N ARG A 251 -15.23 9.29 -14.97
CA ARG A 251 -15.80 7.94 -15.09
C ARG A 251 -15.68 7.44 -16.52
N ILE A 252 -14.44 7.24 -16.97
CA ILE A 252 -14.11 6.90 -18.35
C ILE A 252 -14.86 5.64 -18.80
N PHE A 253 -15.57 5.72 -19.92
CA PHE A 253 -16.35 4.64 -20.55
C PHE A 253 -17.45 4.01 -19.68
N GLY A 254 -17.75 4.56 -18.50
CA GLY A 254 -18.71 3.96 -17.57
C GLY A 254 -18.27 2.59 -17.03
N VAL A 255 -17.00 2.20 -17.23
CA VAL A 255 -16.45 0.91 -16.76
C VAL A 255 -16.12 1.01 -15.26
N HIS A 256 -16.67 0.04 -14.51
CA HIS A 256 -16.47 -0.07 -13.07
C HIS A 256 -16.07 -1.50 -12.70
N TYR A 257 -15.28 -1.63 -11.64
CA TYR A 257 -15.12 -2.86 -10.89
C TYR A 257 -15.73 -2.64 -9.51
N GLY A 258 -16.77 -3.39 -9.15
CA GLY A 258 -17.58 -3.08 -7.98
C GLY A 258 -18.19 -1.68 -8.04
N LYS A 259 -17.82 -0.81 -7.12
CA LYS A 259 -18.20 0.61 -7.07
C LYS A 259 -17.10 1.55 -7.56
N MET A 260 -15.92 1.03 -7.82
CA MET A 260 -14.75 1.80 -8.24
C MET A 260 -14.73 1.98 -9.76
N PRO A 261 -14.71 3.23 -10.26
CA PRO A 261 -14.45 3.50 -11.68
C PRO A 261 -13.05 3.04 -12.09
N LEU A 262 -12.88 2.70 -13.38
CA LEU A 262 -11.62 2.21 -13.94
C LEU A 262 -10.42 3.12 -13.59
N LEU A 263 -10.58 4.43 -13.68
CA LEU A 263 -9.52 5.38 -13.34
C LEU A 263 -9.13 5.30 -11.86
N GLY A 264 -10.10 5.07 -10.97
CA GLY A 264 -9.84 4.83 -9.55
C GLY A 264 -9.03 3.55 -9.32
N MET A 265 -9.34 2.47 -10.04
CA MET A 265 -8.55 1.22 -9.99
C MET A 265 -7.10 1.44 -10.41
N LEU A 266 -6.86 2.24 -11.46
CA LEU A 266 -5.51 2.60 -11.87
C LEU A 266 -4.78 3.45 -10.83
N GLY A 267 -5.50 4.14 -9.95
CA GLY A 267 -4.95 4.90 -8.84
C GLY A 267 -4.21 4.05 -7.80
N PHE A 268 -4.53 2.76 -7.68
CA PHE A 268 -3.80 1.85 -6.78
C PHE A 268 -2.35 1.60 -7.21
N LEU A 269 -2.02 1.83 -8.48
CA LEU A 269 -0.64 1.74 -8.97
C LEU A 269 0.26 2.81 -8.31
N PRO A 270 0.01 4.12 -8.49
CA PRO A 270 0.82 5.15 -7.84
C PRO A 270 0.66 5.12 -6.31
N PHE A 271 -0.48 4.72 -5.76
CA PHE A 271 -0.69 4.61 -4.34
C PHE A 271 0.32 3.67 -3.66
N ALA A 272 0.61 2.50 -4.24
CA ALA A 272 1.62 1.59 -3.69
C ALA A 272 3.03 2.21 -3.69
N LEU A 273 3.37 2.98 -4.72
CA LEU A 273 4.65 3.71 -4.79
C LEU A 273 4.72 4.81 -3.73
N GLU A 274 3.63 5.51 -3.51
CA GLU A 274 3.51 6.54 -2.51
C GLU A 274 3.69 6.00 -1.09
N LEU A 275 3.01 4.90 -0.74
CA LEU A 275 3.19 4.21 0.53
C LEU A 275 4.65 3.83 0.77
N PHE A 276 5.32 3.30 -0.25
CA PHE A 276 6.74 2.97 -0.18
C PHE A 276 7.61 4.20 0.08
N THR A 277 7.38 5.28 -0.66
CA THR A 277 8.14 6.54 -0.51
C THR A 277 8.01 7.10 0.91
N MET A 278 6.78 7.14 1.45
CA MET A 278 6.51 7.61 2.81
C MET A 278 7.13 6.69 3.87
N TYR A 279 7.05 5.37 3.67
CA TYR A 279 7.69 4.40 4.56
C TYR A 279 9.21 4.60 4.63
N GLN A 280 9.88 4.72 3.50
CA GLN A 280 11.34 4.93 3.45
C GLN A 280 11.75 6.24 4.13
N PHE A 281 10.99 7.30 3.89
CA PHE A 281 11.20 8.61 4.50
C PHE A 281 11.12 8.54 6.03
N LEU A 282 10.03 8.01 6.57
CA LEU A 282 9.79 7.95 8.00
C LEU A 282 10.73 6.97 8.69
N ARG A 283 11.01 5.82 8.05
CA ARG A 283 12.00 4.87 8.54
C ARG A 283 13.37 5.51 8.68
N LYS A 284 13.78 6.32 7.70
CA LYS A 284 15.08 7.01 7.73
C LYS A 284 15.13 8.11 8.78
N ILE A 285 14.10 8.95 8.91
CA ILE A 285 14.05 10.02 9.93
C ILE A 285 14.07 9.45 11.35
N LEU A 286 13.37 8.35 11.59
CA LEU A 286 13.27 7.73 12.91
C LEU A 286 14.48 6.82 13.25
N ASP A 287 15.55 6.84 12.44
CA ASP A 287 16.69 5.95 12.61
C ASP A 287 16.27 4.47 12.72
N GLY A 288 15.48 4.05 11.74
CA GLY A 288 14.86 2.72 11.72
C GLY A 288 15.86 1.58 11.79
N ASP A 289 17.06 1.73 11.24
CA ASP A 289 18.12 0.72 11.30
C ASP A 289 18.54 0.43 12.75
N ARG A 290 18.56 1.45 13.59
CA ARG A 290 18.85 1.32 15.02
C ARG A 290 17.66 0.75 15.80
N LEU A 291 16.44 1.23 15.50
CA LEU A 291 15.23 0.89 16.25
C LEU A 291 14.65 -0.47 15.84
N LEU A 292 14.62 -0.74 14.55
CA LEU A 292 13.90 -1.87 13.96
C LEU A 292 14.85 -3.00 13.52
N GLY A 293 16.13 -2.72 13.43
CA GLY A 293 17.16 -3.59 12.87
C GLY A 293 17.49 -3.23 11.43
N LYS A 294 18.69 -3.61 11.00
CA LYS A 294 19.06 -3.49 9.58
C LYS A 294 18.18 -4.41 8.77
N PRO A 295 17.74 -3.95 7.62
CA PRO A 295 17.00 -4.78 6.70
C PRO A 295 17.82 -6.02 6.28
N VAL A 296 17.12 -7.13 6.02
CA VAL A 296 17.76 -8.39 5.61
C VAL A 296 17.98 -8.39 4.09
N ASP A 297 19.13 -8.88 3.64
CA ASP A 297 19.46 -8.99 2.22
C ASP A 297 18.34 -9.68 1.41
N GLY A 298 17.99 -9.11 0.26
CA GLY A 298 16.93 -9.63 -0.63
C GLY A 298 15.50 -9.23 -0.26
N GLU A 299 15.31 -8.29 0.65
CA GLU A 299 14.01 -7.65 0.86
C GLU A 299 13.73 -6.63 -0.25
N LEU A 300 12.45 -6.53 -0.67
CA LEU A 300 12.01 -5.60 -1.75
C LEU A 300 12.45 -4.15 -1.50
N PHE A 301 12.62 -3.81 -0.23
CA PHE A 301 12.87 -2.46 0.23
C PHE A 301 14.36 -2.10 0.32
N LEU A 302 15.24 -3.01 -0.14
CA LEU A 302 16.67 -2.84 -0.10
C LEU A 302 17.28 -3.09 -1.47
N VAL A 303 17.73 -2.02 -2.04
CA VAL A 303 18.77 -2.07 -3.05
C VAL A 303 20.09 -2.13 -2.26
N GLU A 304 20.77 -3.27 -2.27
CA GLU A 304 22.11 -3.39 -1.70
C GLU A 304 23.01 -2.29 -2.27
N ARG A 305 23.81 -1.69 -1.39
CA ARG A 305 24.88 -0.76 -1.77
C ARG A 305 26.09 -1.53 -2.28
#